data_25d666ee94cded217ead93c4ff0a0e7f
#
_entry.id   25d666ee94cded217ead93c4ff0a0e7f
#
_cell.length_a   1.000
_cell.length_b   1.000
_cell.length_c   1.000
_cell.angle_alpha   90.00
_cell.angle_beta   90.00
_cell.angle_gamma   90.00
#
_symmetry.space_group_name_H-M   'P 1'
#
loop_
_entity.id
_entity.type
_entity.pdbx_description
1 polymer ?
#
loop_
_entity_poly.entity_id
_entity_poly.type
_entity_poly.pdbx_seq_one_letter_code
_entity_poly.pdbx_strand_id
1 'polypeptide(L)'
;TEPFAGSSTHSHLQLSPTPGSIPHIPHEGGLSLQDIYARNINSVVSITCTLSGDSKSGTGVVLSENGYLVTNAHVVSEAREIQVLLTDGRTFPATVVGSDELSDLAVLRIEARDLVPAVFGDSKVLRVGDGVVASGDALGGSLRGTMTDGIISAINRDVNVD
;
A
#
# COMPACT_ATOMS: atom_id res chain seq x y z
N THR A 1 56.38 20.18 -41.77
CA THR A 1 55.62 20.03 -40.49
C THR A 1 54.18 20.35 -40.79
N GLU A 2 53.39 19.34 -41.13
CA GLU A 2 51.93 19.50 -41.33
C GLU A 2 51.21 19.41 -40.01
N PRO A 3 50.14 20.21 -39.78
CA PRO A 3 49.33 20.10 -38.57
C PRO A 3 48.30 19.00 -38.72
N PHE A 4 48.21 18.15 -37.69
CA PHE A 4 47.19 17.12 -37.52
C PHE A 4 45.80 17.71 -37.47
N ALA A 5 44.97 17.41 -38.48
CA ALA A 5 43.55 17.72 -38.47
C ALA A 5 42.84 16.61 -37.67
N GLY A 6 42.55 16.91 -36.43
CA GLY A 6 41.73 16.04 -35.59
C GLY A 6 40.26 16.12 -36.03
N SER A 7 39.77 15.06 -36.66
CA SER A 7 38.36 14.84 -36.94
C SER A 7 37.62 14.49 -35.65
N SER A 8 36.93 15.45 -35.05
CA SER A 8 36.02 15.20 -33.93
C SER A 8 34.74 14.60 -34.47
N THR A 9 34.62 13.29 -34.41
CA THR A 9 33.38 12.56 -34.63
C THR A 9 32.47 12.78 -33.41
N HIS A 10 31.61 13.79 -33.49
CA HIS A 10 30.51 13.87 -32.53
C HIS A 10 29.52 12.79 -32.85
N SER A 11 29.56 11.69 -32.07
CA SER A 11 28.48 10.69 -32.06
C SER A 11 27.25 11.34 -31.42
N HIS A 12 26.32 11.77 -32.28
CA HIS A 12 24.99 12.16 -31.80
C HIS A 12 24.29 10.93 -31.23
N LEU A 13 24.11 10.88 -29.90
CA LEU A 13 23.17 10.00 -29.27
C LEU A 13 21.78 10.35 -29.82
N GLN A 14 21.26 9.53 -30.74
CA GLN A 14 19.84 9.61 -31.08
C GLN A 14 19.05 9.09 -29.90
N LEU A 15 18.47 10.02 -29.13
CA LEU A 15 17.42 9.66 -28.20
C LEU A 15 16.25 9.11 -29.01
N SER A 16 15.89 7.86 -28.78
CA SER A 16 14.65 7.31 -29.29
C SER A 16 13.51 8.23 -28.89
N PRO A 17 12.54 8.51 -29.78
CA PRO A 17 11.36 9.24 -29.38
C PRO A 17 10.78 8.59 -28.13
N THR A 18 10.36 9.40 -27.18
CA THR A 18 9.74 8.95 -25.91
C THR A 18 8.91 7.72 -26.20
N PRO A 19 9.15 6.59 -25.53
CA PRO A 19 8.31 5.40 -25.73
C PRO A 19 6.88 5.86 -25.59
N GLY A 20 6.08 5.74 -26.63
CA GLY A 20 4.65 5.94 -26.53
C GLY A 20 4.21 5.16 -25.31
N SER A 21 3.36 5.72 -24.47
CA SER A 21 2.85 5.09 -23.23
C SER A 21 2.80 3.58 -23.44
N ILE A 22 3.62 2.86 -22.66
CA ILE A 22 3.59 1.39 -22.70
C ILE A 22 2.12 1.03 -22.53
N PRO A 23 1.47 0.38 -23.49
CA PRO A 23 0.09 -0.01 -23.31
C PRO A 23 0.06 -0.83 -22.04
N HIS A 24 -0.69 -0.38 -21.05
CA HIS A 24 -1.05 -1.23 -19.91
C HIS A 24 -1.68 -2.47 -20.55
N ILE A 25 -0.98 -3.61 -20.52
CA ILE A 25 -1.51 -4.86 -21.06
C ILE A 25 -2.58 -5.28 -20.05
N PRO A 26 -3.88 -5.12 -20.38
CA PRO A 26 -4.91 -5.68 -19.53
C PRO A 26 -4.66 -7.19 -19.55
N HIS A 27 -4.49 -7.80 -18.38
CA HIS A 27 -4.58 -9.25 -18.30
C HIS A 27 -5.95 -9.63 -18.86
N GLU A 28 -6.01 -10.36 -19.96
CA GLU A 28 -7.28 -10.80 -20.56
C GLU A 28 -8.12 -11.47 -19.48
N GLY A 29 -9.28 -10.87 -19.16
CA GLY A 29 -10.18 -11.34 -18.11
C GLY A 29 -9.91 -10.79 -16.70
N GLY A 30 -8.92 -9.92 -16.48
CA GLY A 30 -8.65 -9.27 -15.20
C GLY A 30 -9.51 -8.01 -14.96
N LEU A 31 -9.65 -7.62 -13.68
CA LEU A 31 -10.26 -6.35 -13.31
C LEU A 31 -9.35 -5.18 -13.73
N SER A 32 -9.95 -4.06 -14.14
CA SER A 32 -9.18 -2.83 -14.31
C SER A 32 -8.66 -2.31 -12.96
N LEU A 33 -7.60 -1.48 -12.97
CA LEU A 33 -7.09 -0.84 -11.76
C LEU A 33 -8.18 0.00 -11.06
N GLN A 34 -9.04 0.66 -11.83
CA GLN A 34 -10.18 1.42 -11.33
C GLN A 34 -11.19 0.51 -10.62
N ASP A 35 -11.49 -0.67 -11.18
CA ASP A 35 -12.40 -1.64 -10.57
C ASP A 35 -11.82 -2.22 -9.28
N ILE A 36 -10.51 -2.55 -9.28
CA ILE A 36 -9.81 -3.01 -8.09
C ILE A 36 -9.88 -1.94 -6.99
N TYR A 37 -9.59 -0.69 -7.32
CA TYR A 37 -9.68 0.42 -6.39
C TYR A 37 -11.10 0.57 -5.83
N ALA A 38 -12.10 0.69 -6.69
CA ALA A 38 -13.49 0.91 -6.29
C ALA A 38 -14.04 -0.20 -5.38
N ARG A 39 -13.61 -1.46 -5.61
CA ARG A 39 -14.06 -2.60 -4.80
C ARG A 39 -13.41 -2.67 -3.43
N ASN A 40 -12.17 -2.18 -3.29
CA ASN A 40 -11.37 -2.43 -2.10
C ASN A 40 -11.12 -1.19 -1.23
N ILE A 41 -11.29 0.02 -1.77
CA ILE A 41 -10.94 1.24 -1.04
C ILE A 41 -11.71 1.41 0.29
N ASN A 42 -12.96 0.95 0.35
CA ASN A 42 -13.79 1.02 1.56
C ASN A 42 -13.37 0.01 2.65
N SER A 43 -12.51 -0.95 2.31
CA SER A 43 -11.92 -1.88 3.26
C SER A 43 -10.59 -1.39 3.83
N VAL A 44 -10.07 -0.27 3.35
CA VAL A 44 -8.81 0.35 3.78
C VAL A 44 -9.12 1.58 4.62
N VAL A 45 -8.46 1.70 5.76
CA VAL A 45 -8.67 2.80 6.71
C VAL A 45 -7.35 3.46 7.10
N SER A 46 -7.44 4.74 7.44
CA SER A 46 -6.31 5.48 8.00
C SER A 46 -6.31 5.35 9.52
N ILE A 47 -5.15 5.11 10.10
CA ILE A 47 -4.95 5.04 11.55
C ILE A 47 -4.04 6.18 11.96
N THR A 48 -4.45 6.92 12.96
CA THR A 48 -3.64 7.94 13.61
C THR A 48 -3.49 7.63 15.09
N CYS A 49 -2.25 7.58 15.55
CA CYS A 49 -1.88 7.29 16.92
C CYS A 49 -1.27 8.53 17.57
N THR A 50 -1.81 8.94 18.71
CA THR A 50 -1.23 9.99 19.55
C THR A 50 -0.27 9.36 20.54
N LEU A 51 0.96 9.87 20.58
CA LEU A 51 2.02 9.49 21.49
C LEU A 51 2.23 10.59 22.55
N SER A 52 3.23 10.42 23.40
CA SER A 52 3.64 11.45 24.36
C SER A 52 4.41 12.59 23.68
N GLY A 53 3.67 13.54 23.05
CA GLY A 53 4.26 14.71 22.39
C GLY A 53 4.49 14.56 20.89
N ASP A 54 4.03 13.47 20.28
CA ASP A 54 4.14 13.18 18.85
C ASP A 54 2.90 12.43 18.34
N SER A 55 2.81 12.26 17.05
CA SER A 55 1.80 11.42 16.40
C SER A 55 2.40 10.59 15.28
N LYS A 56 1.86 9.41 15.06
CA LYS A 56 2.22 8.55 13.93
C LYS A 56 0.96 8.08 13.21
N SER A 57 1.12 7.77 11.95
CA SER A 57 0.04 7.29 11.09
C SER A 57 0.37 5.96 10.47
N GLY A 58 -0.65 5.22 10.11
CA GLY A 58 -0.55 3.96 9.41
C GLY A 58 -1.83 3.60 8.69
N THR A 59 -1.80 2.46 8.04
CA THR A 59 -2.94 1.88 7.33
C THR A 59 -3.52 0.72 8.10
N GLY A 60 -4.84 0.57 8.08
CA GLY A 60 -5.53 -0.61 8.57
C GLY A 60 -6.43 -1.22 7.50
N VAL A 61 -6.79 -2.48 7.69
CA VAL A 61 -7.70 -3.23 6.83
C VAL A 61 -8.88 -3.72 7.64
N VAL A 62 -10.08 -3.52 7.14
CA VAL A 62 -11.32 -3.98 7.77
C VAL A 62 -11.43 -5.51 7.68
N LEU A 63 -11.55 -6.18 8.82
CA LEU A 63 -11.72 -7.63 8.92
C LEU A 63 -13.19 -8.05 8.96
N SER A 64 -14.04 -7.21 9.56
CA SER A 64 -15.44 -7.56 9.77
C SER A 64 -16.36 -6.34 9.78
N GLU A 65 -17.61 -6.53 9.42
CA GLU A 65 -18.66 -5.49 9.40
C GLU A 65 -18.91 -4.85 10.77
N ASN A 66 -18.59 -5.56 11.85
CA ASN A 66 -18.85 -5.14 13.23
C ASN A 66 -17.64 -4.48 13.92
N GLY A 67 -16.61 -4.03 13.16
CA GLY A 67 -15.61 -3.12 13.68
C GLY A 67 -14.25 -3.71 14.00
N TYR A 68 -13.92 -4.93 13.60
CA TYR A 68 -12.57 -5.46 13.73
C TYR A 68 -11.70 -5.05 12.54
N LEU A 69 -10.47 -4.62 12.83
CA LEU A 69 -9.48 -4.14 11.88
C LEU A 69 -8.15 -4.82 12.15
N VAL A 70 -7.33 -4.98 11.14
CA VAL A 70 -5.91 -5.37 11.29
C VAL A 70 -5.00 -4.25 10.84
N THR A 71 -3.89 -4.09 11.54
CA THR A 71 -2.80 -3.16 11.20
C THR A 71 -1.47 -3.72 11.67
N ASN A 72 -0.37 -3.01 11.47
CA ASN A 72 0.92 -3.39 12.02
C ASN A 72 1.04 -3.06 13.51
N ALA A 73 1.71 -3.94 14.28
CA ALA A 73 1.92 -3.74 15.71
C ALA A 73 2.73 -2.47 15.98
N HIS A 74 3.77 -2.19 15.19
CA HIS A 74 4.59 -0.99 15.36
C HIS A 74 3.80 0.31 15.14
N VAL A 75 2.69 0.31 14.38
CA VAL A 75 1.84 1.48 14.18
C VAL A 75 1.15 1.88 15.48
N VAL A 76 0.69 0.92 16.27
CA VAL A 76 -0.12 1.16 17.47
C VAL A 76 0.68 1.03 18.77
N SER A 77 1.94 0.61 18.69
CA SER A 77 2.82 0.53 19.86
C SER A 77 2.97 1.91 20.51
N GLU A 78 2.95 1.95 21.85
CA GLU A 78 3.08 3.17 22.66
C GLU A 78 1.99 4.23 22.44
N ALA A 79 0.95 3.91 21.65
CA ALA A 79 -0.15 4.83 21.41
C ALA A 79 -0.96 5.05 22.70
N ARG A 80 -1.20 6.32 23.04
CA ARG A 80 -2.13 6.72 24.12
C ARG A 80 -3.56 6.75 23.63
N GLU A 81 -3.75 7.18 22.40
CA GLU A 81 -5.02 7.23 21.70
C GLU A 81 -4.84 6.76 20.28
N ILE A 82 -5.82 6.01 19.79
CA ILE A 82 -5.86 5.50 18.42
C ILE A 82 -7.16 5.98 17.80
N GLN A 83 -7.07 6.67 16.67
CA GLN A 83 -8.19 7.11 15.87
C GLN A 83 -8.16 6.42 14.52
N VAL A 84 -9.30 5.92 14.09
CA VAL A 84 -9.51 5.29 12.79
C VAL A 84 -10.42 6.17 11.95
N LEU A 85 -9.93 6.56 10.78
CA LEU A 85 -10.67 7.36 9.82
C LEU A 85 -11.05 6.49 8.62
N LEU A 86 -12.34 6.38 8.37
CA LEU A 86 -12.91 5.65 7.23
C LEU A 86 -12.86 6.50 5.95
N THR A 87 -12.99 5.84 4.81
CA THR A 87 -13.02 6.52 3.50
C THR A 87 -14.19 7.48 3.32
N ASP A 88 -15.31 7.24 4.01
CA ASP A 88 -16.49 8.11 4.02
C ASP A 88 -16.34 9.34 4.94
N GLY A 89 -15.20 9.48 5.64
CA GLY A 89 -14.89 10.60 6.51
C GLY A 89 -15.30 10.40 7.97
N ARG A 90 -15.96 9.32 8.34
CA ARG A 90 -16.27 8.99 9.74
C ARG A 90 -14.98 8.63 10.49
N THR A 91 -14.88 9.11 11.72
CA THR A 91 -13.74 8.84 12.60
C THR A 91 -14.22 8.15 13.87
N PHE A 92 -13.48 7.14 14.31
CA PHE A 92 -13.81 6.35 15.50
C PHE A 92 -12.57 6.16 16.37
N PRO A 93 -12.72 6.26 17.70
CA PRO A 93 -11.68 5.80 18.62
C PRO A 93 -11.55 4.29 18.51
N ALA A 94 -10.32 3.78 18.58
CA ALA A 94 -10.05 2.35 18.50
C ALA A 94 -9.36 1.85 19.77
N THR A 95 -9.63 0.58 20.10
CA THR A 95 -8.95 -0.15 21.16
C THR A 95 -8.16 -1.31 20.57
N VAL A 96 -6.98 -1.60 21.12
CA VAL A 96 -6.19 -2.77 20.76
C VAL A 96 -6.81 -4.01 21.41
N VAL A 97 -7.21 -4.97 20.59
CA VAL A 97 -7.74 -6.27 21.02
C VAL A 97 -6.60 -7.27 21.29
N GLY A 98 -5.57 -7.22 20.47
CA GLY A 98 -4.37 -8.03 20.58
C GLY A 98 -3.29 -7.51 19.65
N SER A 99 -2.04 -7.79 20.02
CA SER A 99 -0.86 -7.39 19.24
C SER A 99 0.22 -8.44 19.39
N ASP A 100 0.93 -8.71 18.30
CA ASP A 100 2.08 -9.59 18.25
C ASP A 100 3.23 -8.86 17.54
N GLU A 101 4.28 -8.55 18.29
CA GLU A 101 5.45 -7.83 17.76
C GLU A 101 6.29 -8.70 16.81
N LEU A 102 6.27 -10.03 17.00
CA LEU A 102 7.08 -10.93 16.16
C LEU A 102 6.55 -11.00 14.72
N SER A 103 5.23 -11.02 14.56
CA SER A 103 4.58 -10.98 13.25
C SER A 103 4.29 -9.55 12.77
N ASP A 104 4.54 -8.55 13.62
CA ASP A 104 4.18 -7.15 13.41
C ASP A 104 2.69 -6.96 13.06
N LEU A 105 1.80 -7.66 13.76
CA LEU A 105 0.36 -7.56 13.57
C LEU A 105 -0.36 -7.10 14.83
N ALA A 106 -1.35 -6.26 14.66
CA ALA A 106 -2.28 -5.87 15.71
C ALA A 106 -3.73 -5.90 15.22
N VAL A 107 -4.64 -6.33 16.08
CA VAL A 107 -6.07 -6.28 15.86
C VAL A 107 -6.67 -5.15 16.68
N LEU A 108 -7.42 -4.30 16.01
CA LEU A 108 -8.14 -3.19 16.61
C LEU A 108 -9.64 -3.43 16.60
N ARG A 109 -10.34 -2.77 17.51
CA ARG A 109 -11.79 -2.71 17.56
C ARG A 109 -12.26 -1.26 17.57
N ILE A 110 -13.22 -0.95 16.70
CA ILE A 110 -13.97 0.30 16.68
C ILE A 110 -15.47 0.02 16.87
N GLU A 111 -16.20 0.94 17.45
CA GLU A 111 -17.66 0.86 17.58
C GLU A 111 -18.35 1.43 16.33
N ALA A 112 -18.15 0.73 15.21
CA ALA A 112 -18.77 1.05 13.92
C ALA A 112 -19.57 -0.16 13.40
N ARG A 113 -20.53 0.14 12.53
CA ARG A 113 -21.34 -0.85 11.82
C ARG A 113 -21.32 -0.55 10.32
N ASP A 114 -21.78 -1.52 9.56
CA ASP A 114 -21.88 -1.40 8.10
C ASP A 114 -20.53 -1.12 7.43
N LEU A 115 -19.46 -1.67 8.01
CA LEU A 115 -18.15 -1.63 7.39
C LEU A 115 -18.07 -2.64 6.25
N VAL A 116 -17.19 -2.37 5.30
CA VAL A 116 -16.93 -3.26 4.16
C VAL A 116 -15.66 -4.08 4.47
N PRO A 117 -15.77 -5.37 4.81
CA PRO A 117 -14.60 -6.20 5.06
C PRO A 117 -13.81 -6.45 3.78
N ALA A 118 -12.49 -6.55 3.91
CA ALA A 118 -11.65 -7.03 2.81
C ALA A 118 -11.91 -8.51 2.52
N VAL A 119 -11.85 -8.87 1.25
CA VAL A 119 -11.91 -10.26 0.81
C VAL A 119 -10.49 -10.82 0.78
N PHE A 120 -10.24 -11.83 1.60
CA PHE A 120 -8.92 -12.46 1.68
C PHE A 120 -8.75 -13.54 0.61
N GLY A 121 -7.60 -13.52 -0.07
CA GLY A 121 -7.17 -14.54 -1.01
C GLY A 121 -6.16 -15.52 -0.37
N ASP A 122 -5.83 -16.57 -1.10
CA ASP A 122 -4.77 -17.51 -0.71
C ASP A 122 -3.45 -17.10 -1.38
N SER A 123 -2.50 -16.62 -0.56
CA SER A 123 -1.17 -16.22 -1.05
C SER A 123 -0.35 -17.37 -1.65
N LYS A 124 -0.69 -18.63 -1.35
CA LYS A 124 0.03 -19.81 -1.86
C LYS A 124 -0.16 -20.03 -3.36
N VAL A 125 -1.21 -19.45 -3.94
CA VAL A 125 -1.50 -19.58 -5.38
C VAL A 125 -0.78 -18.51 -6.22
N LEU A 126 -0.19 -17.51 -5.58
CA LEU A 126 0.52 -16.43 -6.27
C LEU A 126 1.79 -16.92 -6.95
N ARG A 127 2.09 -16.35 -8.11
CA ARG A 127 3.27 -16.66 -8.91
C ARG A 127 4.08 -15.42 -9.21
N VAL A 128 5.36 -15.58 -9.44
CA VAL A 128 6.20 -14.50 -9.96
C VAL A 128 5.66 -14.03 -11.32
N GLY A 129 5.49 -12.73 -11.47
CA GLY A 129 4.90 -12.11 -12.65
C GLY A 129 3.40 -11.79 -12.52
N ASP A 130 2.70 -12.32 -11.52
CA ASP A 130 1.30 -11.97 -11.28
C ASP A 130 1.18 -10.47 -10.96
N GLY A 131 0.21 -9.80 -11.59
CA GLY A 131 -0.08 -8.38 -11.33
C GLY A 131 -0.68 -8.19 -9.95
N VAL A 132 -0.21 -7.18 -9.24
CA VAL A 132 -0.69 -6.82 -7.89
C VAL A 132 -0.87 -5.33 -7.75
N VAL A 133 -1.66 -4.95 -6.78
CA VAL A 133 -1.88 -3.57 -6.38
C VAL A 133 -1.60 -3.44 -4.90
N ALA A 134 -0.82 -2.44 -4.52
CA ALA A 134 -0.68 -2.02 -3.14
C ALA A 134 -1.55 -0.78 -2.90
N SER A 135 -2.34 -0.82 -1.83
CA SER A 135 -3.18 0.30 -1.41
C SER A 135 -2.92 0.63 0.05
N GLY A 136 -2.85 1.91 0.38
CA GLY A 136 -2.59 2.37 1.73
C GLY A 136 -2.83 3.86 1.89
N ASP A 137 -2.56 4.34 3.11
CA ASP A 137 -2.53 5.76 3.47
C ASP A 137 -1.09 6.18 3.76
N ALA A 138 -0.40 6.64 2.72
CA ALA A 138 1.05 6.86 2.77
C ALA A 138 1.48 7.98 3.72
N LEU A 139 0.63 8.97 4.03
CA LEU A 139 0.98 10.16 4.82
C LEU A 139 -0.16 10.67 5.72
N GLY A 140 -1.04 9.81 6.18
CA GLY A 140 -2.10 10.18 7.13
C GLY A 140 -3.01 11.31 6.60
N GLY A 141 -4.16 10.98 6.05
CA GLY A 141 -5.22 11.93 5.67
C GLY A 141 -5.00 12.73 4.38
N SER A 142 -3.77 13.09 4.02
CA SER A 142 -3.46 13.88 2.81
C SER A 142 -3.36 13.05 1.54
N LEU A 143 -2.97 11.77 1.66
CA LEU A 143 -2.81 10.84 0.54
C LEU A 143 -3.62 9.54 0.75
N ARG A 144 -4.80 9.69 1.35
CA ARG A 144 -5.72 8.56 1.54
C ARG A 144 -6.04 7.87 0.23
N GLY A 145 -6.03 6.53 0.26
CA GLY A 145 -6.37 5.73 -0.90
C GLY A 145 -5.33 5.76 -2.00
N THR A 146 -4.07 6.09 -1.66
CA THR A 146 -2.98 5.94 -2.63
C THR A 146 -2.91 4.49 -3.07
N MET A 147 -2.83 4.29 -4.37
CA MET A 147 -2.72 2.99 -5.00
C MET A 147 -1.52 2.97 -5.93
N THR A 148 -0.73 1.92 -5.83
CA THR A 148 0.36 1.63 -6.76
C THR A 148 0.18 0.22 -7.32
N ASP A 149 0.58 0.00 -8.56
CA ASP A 149 0.54 -1.30 -9.20
C ASP A 149 1.95 -1.83 -9.48
N GLY A 150 2.04 -3.12 -9.64
CA GLY A 150 3.29 -3.80 -9.91
C GLY A 150 3.08 -5.28 -10.15
N ILE A 151 4.14 -6.04 -10.02
CA ILE A 151 4.12 -7.50 -10.14
C ILE A 151 4.77 -8.17 -8.94
N ILE A 152 4.40 -9.41 -8.68
CA ILE A 152 5.13 -10.27 -7.77
C ILE A 152 6.53 -10.54 -8.37
N SER A 153 7.56 -9.97 -7.77
CA SER A 153 8.94 -10.13 -8.26
C SER A 153 9.63 -11.38 -7.70
N ALA A 154 9.20 -11.85 -6.54
CA ALA A 154 9.71 -13.06 -5.90
C ALA A 154 8.70 -13.59 -4.87
N ILE A 155 8.79 -14.89 -4.58
CA ILE A 155 8.03 -15.59 -3.55
C ILE A 155 9.00 -16.43 -2.71
N ASN A 156 8.61 -16.78 -1.48
CA ASN A 156 9.37 -17.64 -0.55
C ASN A 156 10.82 -17.14 -0.33
N ARG A 157 10.98 -15.84 -0.11
CA ARG A 157 12.27 -15.26 0.30
C ARG A 157 12.20 -14.91 1.78
N ASP A 158 13.17 -15.39 2.54
CA ASP A 158 13.42 -14.90 3.89
C ASP A 158 14.02 -13.49 3.80
N VAL A 159 13.36 -12.53 4.42
CA VAL A 159 13.87 -11.17 4.55
C VAL A 159 14.36 -11.03 5.98
N ASN A 160 15.68 -11.02 6.17
CA ASN A 160 16.26 -10.60 7.44
C ASN A 160 16.16 -9.07 7.49
N VAL A 161 15.40 -8.55 8.42
CA VAL A 161 15.34 -7.12 8.74
C VAL A 161 16.33 -6.93 9.89
N ASP A 162 17.49 -6.33 9.60
CA ASP A 162 18.49 -5.91 10.60
C ASP A 162 18.01 -4.64 11.32
#